data_d692cdd45ba5ffb44c3bf35ac79324f5
#
_entry.id   d692cdd45ba5ffb44c3bf35ac79324f5
#
_cell.length_a   1.000
_cell.length_b   1.000
_cell.length_c   1.000
_cell.angle_alpha   90.00
_cell.angle_beta   90.00
_cell.angle_gamma   90.00
#
_symmetry.space_group_name_H-M   'P 1'
#
loop_
_entity.id
_entity.type
_entity.pdbx_description
1 polymer ?
#
loop_
_entity_poly.entity_id
_entity_poly.type
_entity_poly.pdbx_seq_one_letter_code
_entity_poly.pdbx_strand_id
1 'polypeptide(L)'
;DVAVGNALIDMYAKCGNIKDARLVFDTMNKQDTVSWNALISAYSMHGLGSEALKIFERMQKTDVKPNQLTFVGVLSACSNTGSLDKGQAYFSSMLKTYNVEPCVEHYTCMVSLLGKMGHLDKAVKLIEEIPFEPSVMIWRALLGACVIHKNVEIGKISAQHVLEMDPHDEAAYILLSNIYASVKRWENVSSVRKIMKKKRVKKEPGVSWIEHQGIVHYFTVGDVSHPDRKLIQGMLEWLNLRCNRAGYIPISDVILLDVEDDEKARLLWMHSERLALAFSLVRTPSGTPIRIIKNLRICLDCHAVIKFISKQTQRDIVIRDVNRFHHFEDGICSCGDYW
;
A
#
# COMPACT_ATOMS: atom_id res chain seq x y z
N ASP A 1 8.06 -32.25 -0.45
CA ASP A 1 7.77 -31.89 0.95
C ASP A 1 6.89 -30.64 0.96
N VAL A 2 5.76 -30.71 1.70
CA VAL A 2 4.79 -29.60 1.80
C VAL A 2 5.44 -28.36 2.44
N ALA A 3 6.27 -28.53 3.47
CA ALA A 3 6.93 -27.41 4.15
C ALA A 3 7.87 -26.65 3.22
N VAL A 4 8.60 -27.36 2.37
CA VAL A 4 9.49 -26.73 1.36
C VAL A 4 8.67 -25.97 0.33
N GLY A 5 7.55 -26.56 -0.15
CA GLY A 5 6.63 -25.87 -1.06
C GLY A 5 6.09 -24.58 -0.45
N ASN A 6 5.62 -24.64 0.80
CA ASN A 6 5.12 -23.46 1.54
C ASN A 6 6.19 -22.37 1.69
N ALA A 7 7.43 -22.73 2.02
CA ALA A 7 8.54 -21.79 2.12
C ALA A 7 8.89 -21.16 0.76
N LEU A 8 8.85 -21.92 -0.34
CA LEU A 8 9.07 -21.41 -1.68
C LEU A 8 7.96 -20.45 -2.13
N ILE A 9 6.69 -20.74 -1.84
CA ILE A 9 5.57 -19.83 -2.14
C ILE A 9 5.78 -18.50 -1.42
N ASP A 10 6.09 -18.53 -0.12
CA ASP A 10 6.34 -17.32 0.69
C ASP A 10 7.56 -16.54 0.18
N MET A 11 8.67 -17.24 -0.13
CA MET A 11 9.87 -16.63 -0.68
C MET A 11 9.60 -15.93 -2.00
N TYR A 12 8.99 -16.61 -2.98
CA TYR A 12 8.70 -16.00 -4.28
C TYR A 12 7.74 -14.82 -4.17
N ALA A 13 6.71 -14.94 -3.31
CA ALA A 13 5.80 -13.84 -3.04
C ALA A 13 6.52 -12.61 -2.47
N LYS A 14 7.38 -12.79 -1.46
CA LYS A 14 8.16 -11.70 -0.85
C LYS A 14 9.21 -11.09 -1.78
N CYS A 15 9.68 -11.87 -2.76
CA CYS A 15 10.57 -11.38 -3.83
C CYS A 15 9.85 -10.67 -4.98
N GLY A 16 8.53 -10.53 -4.92
CA GLY A 16 7.75 -9.86 -5.97
C GLY A 16 7.42 -10.73 -7.18
N ASN A 17 7.59 -12.05 -7.08
CA ASN A 17 7.37 -12.99 -8.16
C ASN A 17 6.15 -13.90 -7.88
N ILE A 18 4.97 -13.34 -8.08
CA ILE A 18 3.72 -14.05 -7.83
C ILE A 18 3.46 -15.22 -8.81
N LYS A 19 4.01 -15.13 -10.03
CA LYS A 19 3.87 -16.18 -11.05
C LYS A 19 4.54 -17.48 -10.60
N ASP A 20 5.77 -17.40 -10.10
CA ASP A 20 6.50 -18.58 -9.60
C ASP A 20 5.92 -19.08 -8.28
N ALA A 21 5.46 -18.19 -7.38
CA ALA A 21 4.72 -18.59 -6.18
C ALA A 21 3.51 -19.46 -6.54
N ARG A 22 2.74 -19.05 -7.56
CA ARG A 22 1.61 -19.81 -8.07
C ARG A 22 2.04 -21.13 -8.69
N LEU A 23 3.09 -21.15 -9.50
CA LEU A 23 3.61 -22.35 -10.13
C LEU A 23 4.01 -23.39 -9.10
N VAL A 24 4.71 -22.98 -8.04
CA VAL A 24 5.07 -23.87 -6.93
C VAL A 24 3.81 -24.50 -6.31
N PHE A 25 2.81 -23.67 -5.98
CA PHE A 25 1.55 -24.17 -5.39
C PHE A 25 0.86 -25.20 -6.28
N ASP A 26 0.75 -24.92 -7.58
CA ASP A 26 0.04 -25.81 -8.52
C ASP A 26 0.83 -27.10 -8.82
N THR A 27 2.16 -27.13 -8.60
CA THR A 27 3.00 -28.33 -8.77
C THR A 27 3.14 -29.16 -7.50
N MET A 28 2.66 -28.70 -6.36
CA MET A 28 2.67 -29.46 -5.11
C MET A 28 1.69 -30.64 -5.20
N ASN A 29 2.15 -31.85 -4.84
CA ASN A 29 1.31 -33.05 -4.81
C ASN A 29 0.18 -32.97 -3.76
N LYS A 30 0.39 -32.23 -2.69
CA LYS A 30 -0.56 -32.00 -1.61
C LYS A 30 -0.41 -30.59 -1.08
N GLN A 31 -1.53 -29.90 -0.91
CA GLN A 31 -1.60 -28.56 -0.28
C GLN A 31 -2.30 -28.70 1.08
N ASP A 32 -1.70 -28.12 2.10
CA ASP A 32 -2.29 -27.97 3.44
C ASP A 32 -2.84 -26.54 3.65
N THR A 33 -3.41 -26.27 4.82
CA THR A 33 -3.93 -24.95 5.17
C THR A 33 -2.86 -23.86 5.04
N VAL A 34 -1.58 -24.16 5.32
CA VAL A 34 -0.48 -23.20 5.20
C VAL A 34 -0.22 -22.87 3.73
N SER A 35 -0.26 -23.88 2.83
CA SER A 35 -0.08 -23.66 1.39
C SER A 35 -1.15 -22.70 0.83
N TRP A 36 -2.42 -22.95 1.17
CA TRP A 36 -3.53 -22.09 0.76
C TRP A 36 -3.40 -20.68 1.33
N ASN A 37 -3.09 -20.54 2.61
CA ASN A 37 -2.90 -19.24 3.26
C ASN A 37 -1.75 -18.46 2.63
N ALA A 38 -0.62 -19.12 2.36
CA ALA A 38 0.53 -18.49 1.73
C ALA A 38 0.16 -17.91 0.36
N LEU A 39 -0.57 -18.67 -0.48
CA LEU A 39 -0.96 -18.19 -1.80
C LEU A 39 -2.04 -17.10 -1.75
N ILE A 40 -3.07 -17.22 -0.89
CA ILE A 40 -4.10 -16.17 -0.70
C ILE A 40 -3.45 -14.87 -0.25
N SER A 41 -2.57 -14.92 0.75
CA SER A 41 -1.85 -13.76 1.25
C SER A 41 -0.92 -13.17 0.19
N ALA A 42 -0.24 -14.03 -0.59
CA ALA A 42 0.62 -13.61 -1.68
C ALA A 42 -0.18 -12.78 -2.72
N TYR A 43 -1.30 -13.29 -3.21
CA TYR A 43 -2.14 -12.56 -4.16
C TYR A 43 -2.67 -11.24 -3.57
N SER A 44 -3.09 -11.25 -2.30
CA SER A 44 -3.55 -10.03 -1.62
C SER A 44 -2.43 -8.99 -1.54
N MET A 45 -1.21 -9.39 -1.14
CA MET A 45 -0.05 -8.50 -1.08
C MET A 45 0.38 -7.94 -2.45
N HIS A 46 0.12 -8.67 -3.52
CA HIS A 46 0.45 -8.24 -4.89
C HIS A 46 -0.65 -7.39 -5.56
N GLY A 47 -1.66 -6.94 -4.80
CA GLY A 47 -2.77 -6.15 -5.34
C GLY A 47 -3.73 -6.97 -6.22
N LEU A 48 -3.59 -8.29 -6.25
CA LEU A 48 -4.39 -9.23 -7.04
C LEU A 48 -5.53 -9.82 -6.19
N GLY A 49 -6.28 -8.96 -5.51
CA GLY A 49 -7.30 -9.39 -4.56
C GLY A 49 -8.39 -10.28 -5.17
N SER A 50 -8.78 -10.04 -6.41
CA SER A 50 -9.74 -10.90 -7.11
C SER A 50 -9.22 -12.34 -7.29
N GLU A 51 -7.92 -12.49 -7.56
CA GLU A 51 -7.30 -13.83 -7.66
C GLU A 51 -7.20 -14.48 -6.27
N ALA A 52 -6.88 -13.71 -5.22
CA ALA A 52 -6.92 -14.23 -3.85
C ALA A 52 -8.30 -14.80 -3.48
N LEU A 53 -9.37 -14.10 -3.84
CA LEU A 53 -10.74 -14.59 -3.59
C LEU A 53 -11.07 -15.87 -4.40
N LYS A 54 -10.63 -15.96 -5.66
CA LYS A 54 -10.77 -17.19 -6.46
C LYS A 54 -10.01 -18.38 -5.84
N ILE A 55 -8.82 -18.14 -5.27
CA ILE A 55 -8.08 -19.20 -4.57
C ILE A 55 -8.83 -19.65 -3.32
N PHE A 56 -9.41 -18.72 -2.56
CA PHE A 56 -10.26 -19.09 -1.42
C PHE A 56 -11.50 -19.89 -1.84
N GLU A 57 -12.19 -19.49 -2.91
CA GLU A 57 -13.31 -20.24 -3.48
C GLU A 57 -12.90 -21.66 -3.95
N ARG A 58 -11.66 -21.85 -4.40
CA ARG A 58 -11.11 -23.19 -4.68
C ARG A 58 -10.85 -23.97 -3.39
N MET A 59 -10.24 -23.33 -2.36
CA MET A 59 -9.99 -23.96 -1.06
C MET A 59 -11.29 -24.50 -0.44
N GLN A 60 -12.40 -23.74 -0.53
CA GLN A 60 -13.72 -24.16 -0.02
C GLN A 60 -14.27 -25.44 -0.66
N LYS A 61 -13.76 -25.83 -1.84
CA LYS A 61 -14.16 -27.06 -2.56
C LYS A 61 -13.28 -28.26 -2.22
N THR A 62 -12.33 -28.09 -1.31
CA THR A 62 -11.43 -29.15 -0.82
C THR A 62 -11.78 -29.52 0.62
N ASP A 63 -11.17 -30.58 1.14
CA ASP A 63 -11.31 -31.00 2.54
C ASP A 63 -10.47 -30.14 3.50
N VAL A 64 -9.69 -29.18 2.98
CA VAL A 64 -8.82 -28.31 3.78
C VAL A 64 -9.65 -27.19 4.42
N LYS A 65 -9.64 -27.15 5.75
CA LYS A 65 -10.44 -26.17 6.50
C LYS A 65 -9.74 -24.80 6.60
N PRO A 66 -10.44 -23.71 6.27
CA PRO A 66 -9.99 -22.36 6.56
C PRO A 66 -9.78 -22.13 8.06
N ASN A 67 -8.79 -21.31 8.40
CA ASN A 67 -8.49 -20.87 9.76
C ASN A 67 -8.43 -19.35 9.86
N GLN A 68 -8.04 -18.80 11.03
CA GLN A 68 -7.91 -17.36 11.25
C GLN A 68 -7.04 -16.70 10.17
N LEU A 69 -5.85 -17.23 9.87
CA LEU A 69 -4.96 -16.65 8.86
C LEU A 69 -5.57 -16.66 7.45
N THR A 70 -6.37 -17.69 7.12
CA THR A 70 -7.10 -17.72 5.86
C THR A 70 -8.01 -16.51 5.73
N PHE A 71 -8.80 -16.21 6.79
CA PHE A 71 -9.73 -15.09 6.76
C PHE A 71 -9.05 -13.72 6.81
N VAL A 72 -7.88 -13.58 7.46
CA VAL A 72 -7.07 -12.35 7.34
C VAL A 72 -6.72 -12.10 5.88
N GLY A 73 -6.24 -13.11 5.15
CA GLY A 73 -5.92 -12.99 3.72
C GLY A 73 -7.15 -12.64 2.86
N VAL A 74 -8.28 -13.31 3.11
CA VAL A 74 -9.55 -13.11 2.38
C VAL A 74 -10.13 -11.71 2.63
N LEU A 75 -10.20 -11.26 3.88
CA LEU A 75 -10.71 -9.93 4.23
C LEU A 75 -9.77 -8.81 3.75
N SER A 76 -8.46 -9.05 3.79
CA SER A 76 -7.47 -8.15 3.17
C SER A 76 -7.69 -8.05 1.65
N ALA A 77 -7.95 -9.18 0.98
CA ALA A 77 -8.28 -9.19 -0.45
C ALA A 77 -9.58 -8.41 -0.74
N CYS A 78 -10.63 -8.56 0.09
CA CYS A 78 -11.85 -7.77 -0.02
C CYS A 78 -11.57 -6.27 0.17
N SER A 79 -10.73 -5.90 1.15
CA SER A 79 -10.31 -4.52 1.38
C SER A 79 -9.50 -3.96 0.22
N ASN A 80 -8.75 -4.80 -0.48
CA ASN A 80 -7.94 -4.42 -1.63
C ASN A 80 -8.72 -4.31 -2.94
N THR A 81 -9.92 -4.87 -3.01
CA THR A 81 -10.81 -4.81 -4.19
C THR A 81 -12.07 -3.98 -3.97
N GLY A 82 -12.25 -3.39 -2.78
CA GLY A 82 -13.47 -2.68 -2.42
C GLY A 82 -14.72 -3.58 -2.38
N SER A 83 -14.56 -4.89 -2.22
CA SER A 83 -15.65 -5.87 -2.25
C SER A 83 -16.38 -5.94 -0.90
N LEU A 84 -17.17 -4.90 -0.59
CA LEU A 84 -17.80 -4.76 0.73
C LEU A 84 -18.76 -5.91 1.05
N ASP A 85 -19.66 -6.26 0.13
CA ASP A 85 -20.66 -7.32 0.36
C ASP A 85 -19.98 -8.68 0.61
N LYS A 86 -18.95 -9.01 -0.19
CA LYS A 86 -18.16 -10.24 0.02
C LYS A 86 -17.44 -10.19 1.38
N GLY A 87 -16.82 -9.06 1.73
CA GLY A 87 -16.13 -8.88 3.00
C GLY A 87 -17.05 -9.11 4.20
N GLN A 88 -18.24 -8.52 4.18
CA GLN A 88 -19.25 -8.71 5.23
C GLN A 88 -19.76 -10.15 5.30
N ALA A 89 -20.00 -10.78 4.15
CA ALA A 89 -20.41 -12.18 4.08
C ALA A 89 -19.34 -13.13 4.64
N TYR A 90 -18.08 -12.94 4.26
CA TYR A 90 -16.98 -13.76 4.75
C TYR A 90 -16.73 -13.53 6.25
N PHE A 91 -16.75 -12.27 6.72
CA PHE A 91 -16.61 -11.97 8.14
C PHE A 91 -17.72 -12.63 8.98
N SER A 92 -18.98 -12.55 8.53
CA SER A 92 -20.10 -13.24 9.19
C SER A 92 -19.96 -14.76 9.16
N SER A 93 -19.41 -15.34 8.09
CA SER A 93 -19.24 -16.78 7.94
C SER A 93 -18.16 -17.34 8.85
N MET A 94 -17.20 -16.54 9.30
CA MET A 94 -16.12 -17.00 10.19
C MET A 94 -16.66 -17.76 11.38
N LEU A 95 -17.54 -17.14 12.15
CA LEU A 95 -18.12 -17.77 13.33
C LEU A 95 -19.23 -18.76 12.96
N LYS A 96 -20.15 -18.35 12.07
CA LYS A 96 -21.37 -19.13 11.79
C LYS A 96 -21.10 -20.44 11.04
N THR A 97 -20.14 -20.43 10.12
CA THR A 97 -19.89 -21.57 9.23
C THR A 97 -18.62 -22.32 9.58
N TYR A 98 -17.58 -21.60 9.97
CA TYR A 98 -16.25 -22.18 10.16
C TYR A 98 -15.85 -22.31 11.62
N ASN A 99 -16.65 -21.77 12.57
CA ASN A 99 -16.33 -21.73 13.98
C ASN A 99 -14.97 -21.07 14.26
N VAL A 100 -14.65 -20.00 13.52
CA VAL A 100 -13.43 -19.21 13.66
C VAL A 100 -13.80 -17.87 14.29
N GLU A 101 -13.32 -17.61 15.49
CA GLU A 101 -13.57 -16.34 16.18
C GLU A 101 -12.76 -15.21 15.55
N PRO A 102 -13.38 -14.05 15.23
CA PRO A 102 -12.68 -12.88 14.74
C PRO A 102 -11.73 -12.30 15.80
N CYS A 103 -10.49 -12.00 15.39
CA CYS A 103 -9.46 -11.32 16.18
C CYS A 103 -9.15 -9.92 15.63
N VAL A 104 -8.20 -9.23 16.25
CA VAL A 104 -7.81 -7.84 15.94
C VAL A 104 -7.57 -7.63 14.44
N GLU A 105 -6.88 -8.57 13.78
CA GLU A 105 -6.53 -8.48 12.35
C GLU A 105 -7.78 -8.50 11.46
N HIS A 106 -8.78 -9.30 11.79
CA HIS A 106 -10.03 -9.38 11.04
C HIS A 106 -10.83 -8.08 11.16
N TYR A 107 -10.96 -7.54 12.37
CA TYR A 107 -11.60 -6.24 12.59
C TYR A 107 -10.83 -5.12 11.90
N THR A 108 -9.49 -5.15 11.94
CA THR A 108 -8.65 -4.17 11.22
C THR A 108 -8.93 -4.20 9.71
N CYS A 109 -9.04 -5.39 9.11
CA CYS A 109 -9.38 -5.53 7.69
C CYS A 109 -10.78 -4.99 7.40
N MET A 110 -11.77 -5.27 8.25
CA MET A 110 -13.14 -4.78 8.06
C MET A 110 -13.25 -3.27 8.24
N VAL A 111 -12.60 -2.68 9.24
CA VAL A 111 -12.52 -1.23 9.43
C VAL A 111 -11.84 -0.56 8.23
N SER A 112 -10.74 -1.14 7.73
CA SER A 112 -10.06 -0.68 6.52
C SER A 112 -10.97 -0.74 5.29
N LEU A 113 -11.72 -1.83 5.10
CA LEU A 113 -12.66 -2.01 3.99
C LEU A 113 -13.78 -0.98 4.05
N LEU A 114 -14.49 -0.88 5.19
CA LEU A 114 -15.55 0.10 5.40
C LEU A 114 -15.03 1.53 5.20
N GLY A 115 -13.85 1.81 5.76
CA GLY A 115 -13.23 3.12 5.66
C GLY A 115 -12.87 3.51 4.24
N LYS A 116 -12.22 2.63 3.47
CA LYS A 116 -11.90 2.89 2.06
C LYS A 116 -13.14 3.12 1.20
N MET A 117 -14.25 2.42 1.50
CA MET A 117 -15.54 2.59 0.84
C MET A 117 -16.32 3.85 1.28
N GLY A 118 -15.77 4.66 2.18
CA GLY A 118 -16.40 5.89 2.67
C GLY A 118 -17.46 5.68 3.75
N HIS A 119 -17.64 4.45 4.23
CA HIS A 119 -18.59 4.14 5.30
C HIS A 119 -17.98 4.37 6.68
N LEU A 120 -17.48 5.57 6.94
CA LEU A 120 -16.74 5.90 8.17
C LEU A 120 -17.59 5.69 9.43
N ASP A 121 -18.86 6.09 9.42
CA ASP A 121 -19.77 5.90 10.56
C ASP A 121 -19.98 4.40 10.88
N LYS A 122 -20.11 3.56 9.84
CA LYS A 122 -20.21 2.11 10.03
C LYS A 122 -18.91 1.51 10.57
N ALA A 123 -17.77 2.08 10.18
CA ALA A 123 -16.47 1.66 10.71
C ALA A 123 -16.33 2.03 12.20
N VAL A 124 -16.78 3.22 12.62
CA VAL A 124 -16.84 3.62 14.04
C VAL A 124 -17.74 2.67 14.81
N LYS A 125 -18.96 2.44 14.32
CA LYS A 125 -19.91 1.52 14.96
C LYS A 125 -19.33 0.10 15.10
N LEU A 126 -18.65 -0.41 14.07
CA LEU A 126 -17.99 -1.71 14.16
C LEU A 126 -16.92 -1.73 15.25
N ILE A 127 -16.16 -0.63 15.44
CA ILE A 127 -15.15 -0.54 16.52
C ILE A 127 -15.81 -0.56 17.89
N GLU A 128 -16.95 0.11 18.07
CA GLU A 128 -17.73 0.10 19.33
C GLU A 128 -18.31 -1.29 19.67
N GLU A 129 -18.59 -2.11 18.66
CA GLU A 129 -19.13 -3.46 18.80
C GLU A 129 -18.05 -4.55 19.01
N ILE A 130 -16.75 -4.20 19.02
CA ILE A 130 -15.64 -5.16 19.24
C ILE A 130 -15.71 -5.71 20.68
N PRO A 131 -15.66 -7.04 20.88
CA PRO A 131 -15.80 -7.64 22.22
C PRO A 131 -14.52 -7.54 23.09
N PHE A 132 -13.52 -6.80 22.66
CA PHE A 132 -12.25 -6.55 23.35
C PHE A 132 -11.79 -5.12 23.13
N GLU A 133 -10.77 -4.68 23.87
CA GLU A 133 -10.21 -3.32 23.73
C GLU A 133 -9.62 -3.12 22.32
N PRO A 134 -10.07 -2.12 21.55
CA PRO A 134 -9.56 -1.86 20.20
C PRO A 134 -8.09 -1.47 20.21
N SER A 135 -7.28 -2.15 19.40
CA SER A 135 -5.84 -1.90 19.30
C SER A 135 -5.50 -0.64 18.49
N VAL A 136 -4.26 -0.18 18.64
CA VAL A 136 -3.69 0.92 17.81
C VAL A 136 -3.88 0.66 16.30
N MET A 137 -3.79 -0.60 15.85
CA MET A 137 -3.93 -0.95 14.43
C MET A 137 -5.32 -0.62 13.88
N ILE A 138 -6.36 -0.87 14.66
CA ILE A 138 -7.76 -0.60 14.27
C ILE A 138 -7.99 0.90 14.12
N TRP A 139 -7.56 1.69 15.10
CA TRP A 139 -7.67 3.15 15.05
C TRP A 139 -6.82 3.77 13.96
N ARG A 140 -5.62 3.23 13.69
CA ARG A 140 -4.80 3.66 12.53
C ARG A 140 -5.47 3.36 11.21
N ALA A 141 -6.15 2.22 11.06
CA ALA A 141 -6.89 1.90 9.84
C ALA A 141 -8.01 2.90 9.58
N LEU A 142 -8.78 3.27 10.64
CA LEU A 142 -9.81 4.29 10.55
C LEU A 142 -9.23 5.68 10.24
N LEU A 143 -8.14 6.05 10.90
CA LEU A 143 -7.44 7.33 10.66
C LEU A 143 -6.94 7.43 9.21
N GLY A 144 -6.38 6.34 8.68
CA GLY A 144 -5.97 6.27 7.27
C GLY A 144 -7.13 6.48 6.30
N ALA A 145 -8.30 5.92 6.59
CA ALA A 145 -9.51 6.15 5.82
C ALA A 145 -10.00 7.61 5.88
N CYS A 146 -9.88 8.24 7.05
CA CYS A 146 -10.23 9.66 7.20
C CYS A 146 -9.36 10.60 6.34
N VAL A 147 -8.11 10.23 6.06
CA VAL A 147 -7.27 10.98 5.10
C VAL A 147 -7.86 10.92 3.69
N ILE A 148 -8.29 9.74 3.25
CA ILE A 148 -8.87 9.53 1.91
C ILE A 148 -10.12 10.39 1.73
N HIS A 149 -10.99 10.41 2.74
CA HIS A 149 -12.29 11.09 2.70
C HIS A 149 -12.26 12.51 3.29
N LYS A 150 -11.07 13.03 3.65
CA LYS A 150 -10.89 14.37 4.23
C LYS A 150 -11.79 14.62 5.46
N ASN A 151 -12.11 13.55 6.23
CA ASN A 151 -13.00 13.64 7.39
C ASN A 151 -12.20 14.06 8.63
N VAL A 152 -12.40 15.32 9.05
CA VAL A 152 -11.64 15.92 10.17
C VAL A 152 -12.10 15.39 11.52
N GLU A 153 -13.41 15.23 11.72
CA GLU A 153 -13.96 14.91 13.04
C GLU A 153 -13.61 13.49 13.46
N ILE A 154 -13.91 12.51 12.63
CA ILE A 154 -13.57 11.10 12.92
C ILE A 154 -12.04 10.94 12.92
N GLY A 155 -11.31 11.65 12.04
CA GLY A 155 -9.86 11.63 11.99
C GLY A 155 -9.20 12.15 13.27
N LYS A 156 -9.75 13.21 13.87
CA LYS A 156 -9.28 13.74 15.16
C LYS A 156 -9.50 12.73 16.30
N ILE A 157 -10.69 12.12 16.37
CA ILE A 157 -11.01 11.11 17.38
C ILE A 157 -10.08 9.90 17.23
N SER A 158 -9.93 9.39 16.01
CA SER A 158 -9.06 8.24 15.73
C SER A 158 -7.60 8.52 16.09
N ALA A 159 -7.09 9.71 15.73
CA ALA A 159 -5.72 10.11 16.08
C ALA A 159 -5.54 10.24 17.61
N GLN A 160 -6.56 10.74 18.31
CA GLN A 160 -6.53 10.85 19.78
C GLN A 160 -6.39 9.47 20.41
N HIS A 161 -7.20 8.49 20.03
CA HIS A 161 -7.09 7.12 20.56
C HIS A 161 -5.72 6.50 20.28
N VAL A 162 -5.17 6.67 19.06
CA VAL A 162 -3.81 6.19 18.76
C VAL A 162 -2.78 6.84 19.68
N LEU A 163 -2.86 8.17 19.88
CA LEU A 163 -1.87 8.94 20.66
C LEU A 163 -2.03 8.77 22.18
N GLU A 164 -3.17 8.31 22.66
CA GLU A 164 -3.39 7.89 24.04
C GLU A 164 -2.71 6.54 24.33
N MET A 165 -2.72 5.62 23.35
CA MET A 165 -2.06 4.32 23.45
C MET A 165 -0.55 4.41 23.18
N ASP A 166 -0.16 5.19 22.16
CA ASP A 166 1.23 5.43 21.80
C ASP A 166 1.48 6.93 21.54
N PRO A 167 1.91 7.68 22.56
CA PRO A 167 2.18 9.12 22.43
C PRO A 167 3.29 9.51 21.45
N HIS A 168 4.06 8.53 20.97
CA HIS A 168 5.14 8.74 20.00
C HIS A 168 4.81 8.21 18.60
N ASP A 169 3.58 7.77 18.36
CA ASP A 169 3.14 7.30 17.05
C ASP A 169 3.30 8.40 15.99
N GLU A 170 4.35 8.29 15.20
CA GLU A 170 4.66 9.22 14.12
C GLU A 170 3.54 9.29 13.08
N ALA A 171 3.00 8.11 12.72
CA ALA A 171 1.98 7.99 11.67
C ALA A 171 0.70 8.75 12.04
N ALA A 172 0.28 8.69 13.32
CA ALA A 172 -0.92 9.40 13.79
C ALA A 172 -0.78 10.93 13.63
N TYR A 173 0.37 11.49 14.03
CA TYR A 173 0.63 12.92 13.85
C TYR A 173 0.65 13.32 12.38
N ILE A 174 1.31 12.53 11.52
CA ILE A 174 1.41 12.81 10.08
C ILE A 174 0.04 12.74 9.43
N LEU A 175 -0.73 11.67 9.67
CA LEU A 175 -2.06 11.49 9.09
C LEU A 175 -3.01 12.59 9.54
N LEU A 176 -3.02 12.95 10.82
CA LEU A 176 -3.83 14.06 11.33
C LEU A 176 -3.42 15.41 10.70
N SER A 177 -2.11 15.68 10.59
CA SER A 177 -1.60 16.86 9.90
C SER A 177 -2.03 16.88 8.43
N ASN A 178 -2.02 15.72 7.76
CA ASN A 178 -2.45 15.59 6.36
C ASN A 178 -3.96 15.85 6.20
N ILE A 179 -4.79 15.35 7.11
CA ILE A 179 -6.24 15.64 7.10
C ILE A 179 -6.45 17.16 7.20
N TYR A 180 -5.82 17.83 8.16
CA TYR A 180 -5.95 19.29 8.31
C TYR A 180 -5.46 20.05 7.07
N ALA A 181 -4.33 19.64 6.50
CA ALA A 181 -3.77 20.27 5.30
C ALA A 181 -4.70 20.09 4.08
N SER A 182 -5.32 18.92 3.92
CA SER A 182 -6.25 18.62 2.82
C SER A 182 -7.51 19.49 2.82
N VAL A 183 -7.87 20.04 3.98
CA VAL A 183 -8.99 21.01 4.15
C VAL A 183 -8.48 22.42 4.42
N LYS A 184 -7.19 22.72 4.16
CA LYS A 184 -6.54 24.02 4.30
C LYS A 184 -6.58 24.62 5.72
N ARG A 185 -6.70 23.80 6.77
CA ARG A 185 -6.64 24.23 8.18
C ARG A 185 -5.19 24.35 8.66
N TRP A 186 -4.44 25.32 8.13
CA TRP A 186 -2.99 25.48 8.34
C TRP A 186 -2.59 25.75 9.78
N GLU A 187 -3.43 26.41 10.57
CA GLU A 187 -3.20 26.62 12.00
C GLU A 187 -3.16 25.28 12.77
N ASN A 188 -4.10 24.37 12.45
CA ASN A 188 -4.13 23.04 13.04
C ASN A 188 -2.90 22.21 12.63
N VAL A 189 -2.48 22.30 11.35
CA VAL A 189 -1.22 21.70 10.88
C VAL A 189 -0.04 22.18 11.70
N SER A 190 0.08 23.51 11.89
CA SER A 190 1.15 24.11 12.69
C SER A 190 1.13 23.62 14.14
N SER A 191 -0.06 23.51 14.74
CA SER A 191 -0.24 23.02 16.12
C SER A 191 0.21 21.57 16.26
N VAL A 192 -0.19 20.68 15.36
CA VAL A 192 0.24 19.27 15.35
C VAL A 192 1.76 19.16 15.22
N ARG A 193 2.37 19.92 14.30
CA ARG A 193 3.83 19.94 14.10
C ARG A 193 4.59 20.47 15.34
N LYS A 194 4.04 21.46 16.06
CA LYS A 194 4.60 21.93 17.33
C LYS A 194 4.59 20.83 18.40
N ILE A 195 3.49 20.07 18.48
CA ILE A 195 3.38 18.93 19.42
C ILE A 195 4.41 17.86 19.08
N MET A 196 4.54 17.46 17.80
CA MET A 196 5.57 16.53 17.35
C MET A 196 6.97 16.96 17.78
N LYS A 197 7.31 18.24 17.52
CA LYS A 197 8.61 18.79 17.91
C LYS A 197 8.83 18.75 19.42
N LYS A 198 7.81 19.11 20.22
CA LYS A 198 7.87 19.06 21.68
C LYS A 198 8.09 17.63 22.20
N LYS A 199 7.44 16.65 21.58
CA LYS A 199 7.57 15.22 21.90
C LYS A 199 8.78 14.55 21.23
N ARG A 200 9.59 15.30 20.47
CA ARG A 200 10.76 14.79 19.71
C ARG A 200 10.41 13.68 18.71
N VAL A 201 9.18 13.64 18.25
CA VAL A 201 8.75 12.74 17.16
C VAL A 201 9.26 13.29 15.85
N LYS A 202 10.05 12.51 15.12
CA LYS A 202 10.63 12.91 13.82
C LYS A 202 9.88 12.17 12.70
N LYS A 203 9.56 12.91 11.64
CA LYS A 203 9.02 12.31 10.42
C LYS A 203 10.12 11.50 9.73
N GLU A 204 9.85 10.21 9.48
CA GLU A 204 10.74 9.40 8.67
C GLU A 204 10.76 9.89 7.21
N PRO A 205 11.94 10.12 6.62
CA PRO A 205 12.02 10.51 5.22
C PRO A 205 11.58 9.37 4.31
N GLY A 206 10.89 9.72 3.21
CA GLY A 206 10.58 8.75 2.17
C GLY A 206 11.85 8.34 1.44
N VAL A 207 12.17 7.06 1.50
CA VAL A 207 13.32 6.45 0.84
C VAL A 207 12.84 5.40 -0.14
N SER A 208 13.39 5.43 -1.35
CA SER A 208 13.25 4.35 -2.32
C SER A 208 14.62 3.79 -2.66
N TRP A 209 14.71 2.48 -2.89
CA TRP A 209 15.96 1.86 -3.28
C TRP A 209 15.79 0.80 -4.34
N ILE A 210 16.86 0.57 -5.03
CA ILE A 210 16.97 -0.43 -6.08
C ILE A 210 18.35 -1.09 -6.02
N GLU A 211 18.38 -2.39 -6.30
CA GLU A 211 19.63 -3.10 -6.53
C GLU A 211 20.00 -3.09 -8.00
N HIS A 212 21.21 -2.71 -8.31
CA HIS A 212 21.79 -2.79 -9.64
C HIS A 212 23.24 -3.29 -9.56
N GLN A 213 23.53 -4.40 -10.26
CA GLN A 213 24.86 -5.03 -10.29
C GLN A 213 25.44 -5.35 -8.88
N GLY A 214 24.59 -5.83 -7.95
CA GLY A 214 24.98 -6.16 -6.58
C GLY A 214 25.17 -4.96 -5.66
N ILE A 215 24.88 -3.73 -6.13
CA ILE A 215 24.96 -2.50 -5.35
C ILE A 215 23.55 -1.96 -5.11
N VAL A 216 23.26 -1.60 -3.86
CA VAL A 216 21.98 -0.96 -3.50
C VAL A 216 22.13 0.56 -3.60
N HIS A 217 21.30 1.15 -4.44
CA HIS A 217 21.20 2.60 -4.63
C HIS A 217 19.98 3.14 -3.89
N TYR A 218 20.19 4.13 -3.03
CA TYR A 218 19.15 4.77 -2.22
C TYR A 218 18.83 6.16 -2.76
N PHE A 219 17.55 6.51 -2.74
CA PHE A 219 17.05 7.81 -3.17
C PHE A 219 16.10 8.38 -2.11
N THR A 220 16.30 9.62 -1.72
CA THR A 220 15.39 10.41 -0.90
C THR A 220 14.74 11.50 -1.74
N VAL A 221 13.68 12.12 -1.23
CA VAL A 221 13.01 13.23 -1.94
C VAL A 221 14.01 14.38 -2.15
N GLY A 222 14.14 14.81 -3.39
CA GLY A 222 15.04 15.92 -3.76
C GLY A 222 16.53 15.59 -3.71
N ASP A 223 16.90 14.30 -3.66
CA ASP A 223 18.30 13.89 -3.60
C ASP A 223 19.05 14.26 -4.88
N VAL A 224 20.12 15.01 -4.70
CA VAL A 224 21.06 15.45 -5.76
C VAL A 224 22.46 14.91 -5.54
N SER A 225 22.66 14.04 -4.55
CA SER A 225 23.99 13.54 -4.13
C SER A 225 24.47 12.37 -4.99
N HIS A 226 23.55 11.67 -5.68
CA HIS A 226 23.89 10.48 -6.45
C HIS A 226 24.90 10.78 -7.58
N PRO A 227 25.92 9.91 -7.81
CA PRO A 227 26.92 10.11 -8.88
C PRO A 227 26.30 10.36 -10.25
N ASP A 228 25.22 9.65 -10.58
CA ASP A 228 24.51 9.73 -11.86
C ASP A 228 23.47 10.86 -11.92
N ARG A 229 23.47 11.81 -11.00
CA ARG A 229 22.43 12.85 -10.88
C ARG A 229 22.07 13.54 -12.21
N LYS A 230 23.07 13.83 -13.04
CA LYS A 230 22.84 14.50 -14.35
C LYS A 230 22.04 13.60 -15.30
N LEU A 231 22.35 12.30 -15.35
CA LEU A 231 21.64 11.33 -16.15
C LEU A 231 20.21 11.11 -15.65
N ILE A 232 20.07 10.99 -14.32
CA ILE A 232 18.75 10.87 -13.65
C ILE A 232 17.88 12.08 -13.96
N GLN A 233 18.41 13.29 -13.82
CA GLN A 233 17.70 14.53 -14.11
C GLN A 233 17.26 14.60 -15.58
N GLY A 234 18.16 14.33 -16.52
CA GLY A 234 17.82 14.30 -17.94
C GLY A 234 16.73 13.28 -18.26
N MET A 235 16.75 12.10 -17.61
CA MET A 235 15.69 11.10 -17.75
C MET A 235 14.37 11.59 -17.17
N LEU A 236 14.36 12.24 -15.99
CA LEU A 236 13.14 12.82 -15.40
C LEU A 236 12.52 13.89 -16.31
N GLU A 237 13.34 14.76 -16.90
CA GLU A 237 12.88 15.78 -17.85
C GLU A 237 12.27 15.15 -19.10
N TRP A 238 12.92 14.12 -19.64
CA TRP A 238 12.40 13.35 -20.77
C TRP A 238 11.08 12.66 -20.44
N LEU A 239 10.98 12.00 -19.26
CA LEU A 239 9.76 11.36 -18.80
C LEU A 239 8.64 12.38 -18.60
N ASN A 240 8.91 13.51 -17.98
CA ASN A 240 7.93 14.58 -17.77
C ASN A 240 7.33 15.04 -19.11
N LEU A 241 8.19 15.33 -20.08
CA LEU A 241 7.74 15.74 -21.43
C LEU A 241 6.88 14.66 -22.10
N ARG A 242 7.29 13.40 -22.01
CA ARG A 242 6.56 12.27 -22.60
C ARG A 242 5.21 12.03 -21.92
N CYS A 243 5.18 12.04 -20.59
CA CYS A 243 3.95 11.83 -19.81
C CYS A 243 2.95 12.96 -20.08
N ASN A 244 3.39 14.22 -20.11
CA ASN A 244 2.53 15.36 -20.41
C ASN A 244 1.94 15.27 -21.83
N ARG A 245 2.74 14.87 -22.83
CA ARG A 245 2.25 14.63 -24.19
C ARG A 245 1.25 13.46 -24.27
N ALA A 246 1.36 12.48 -23.38
CA ALA A 246 0.44 11.35 -23.27
C ALA A 246 -0.81 11.67 -22.44
N GLY A 247 -0.99 12.92 -21.98
CA GLY A 247 -2.16 13.36 -21.23
C GLY A 247 -2.06 13.19 -19.71
N TYR A 248 -0.85 12.95 -19.15
CA TYR A 248 -0.67 12.96 -17.71
C TYR A 248 -0.86 14.39 -17.17
N ILE A 249 -1.67 14.49 -16.12
CA ILE A 249 -1.90 15.72 -15.36
C ILE A 249 -1.45 15.45 -13.91
N PRO A 250 -0.51 16.25 -13.36
CA PRO A 250 -0.07 16.09 -11.98
C PRO A 250 -1.22 16.22 -10.98
N ILE A 251 -1.28 15.31 -10.01
CA ILE A 251 -2.23 15.36 -8.90
C ILE A 251 -1.59 16.20 -7.79
N SER A 252 -1.65 17.52 -7.92
CA SER A 252 -0.99 18.46 -6.99
C SER A 252 -1.54 18.41 -5.56
N ASP A 253 -2.76 17.94 -5.35
CA ASP A 253 -3.41 17.77 -4.05
C ASP A 253 -2.64 16.82 -3.10
N VAL A 254 -1.77 15.94 -3.63
CA VAL A 254 -0.94 15.07 -2.77
C VAL A 254 0.22 15.82 -2.12
N ILE A 255 0.60 17.00 -2.63
CA ILE A 255 1.57 17.90 -2.02
C ILE A 255 0.85 18.81 -1.04
N LEU A 256 0.94 18.45 0.23
CA LEU A 256 0.28 19.15 1.34
C LEU A 256 1.16 20.30 1.87
N LEU A 257 1.60 21.15 0.95
CA LEU A 257 2.34 22.38 1.20
C LEU A 257 1.55 23.58 0.65
N ASP A 258 1.69 24.72 1.31
CA ASP A 258 1.07 25.97 0.90
C ASP A 258 1.99 26.69 -0.10
N VAL A 259 2.03 26.16 -1.32
CA VAL A 259 2.82 26.67 -2.45
C VAL A 259 1.98 26.58 -3.73
N GLU A 260 2.39 27.33 -4.75
CA GLU A 260 1.72 27.33 -6.07
C GLU A 260 1.76 25.97 -6.76
N ASP A 261 0.79 25.71 -7.64
CA ASP A 261 0.64 24.40 -8.30
C ASP A 261 1.83 24.03 -9.20
N ASP A 262 2.47 25.01 -9.83
CA ASP A 262 3.69 24.79 -10.63
C ASP A 262 4.86 24.32 -9.77
N GLU A 263 4.98 24.84 -8.56
CA GLU A 263 5.96 24.37 -7.59
C GLU A 263 5.64 22.97 -7.10
N LYS A 264 4.37 22.70 -6.78
CA LYS A 264 3.92 21.34 -6.44
C LYS A 264 4.25 20.35 -7.54
N ALA A 265 3.97 20.68 -8.81
CA ALA A 265 4.29 19.83 -9.95
C ALA A 265 5.80 19.53 -10.04
N ARG A 266 6.66 20.50 -9.78
CA ARG A 266 8.12 20.30 -9.73
C ARG A 266 8.53 19.37 -8.58
N LEU A 267 7.98 19.59 -7.39
CA LEU A 267 8.25 18.76 -6.21
C LEU A 267 7.86 17.28 -6.42
N LEU A 268 6.75 17.02 -7.13
CA LEU A 268 6.32 15.67 -7.47
C LEU A 268 7.36 14.90 -8.28
N TRP A 269 8.05 15.56 -9.22
CA TRP A 269 9.08 14.92 -10.03
C TRP A 269 10.34 14.56 -9.24
N MET A 270 10.53 15.14 -8.04
CA MET A 270 11.66 14.86 -7.15
C MET A 270 11.34 13.79 -6.09
N HIS A 271 10.21 13.10 -6.20
CA HIS A 271 9.89 11.99 -5.29
C HIS A 271 10.87 10.82 -5.48
N SER A 272 11.23 10.17 -4.36
CA SER A 272 12.27 9.15 -4.30
C SER A 272 12.04 7.98 -5.27
N GLU A 273 10.79 7.55 -5.44
CA GLU A 273 10.43 6.49 -6.39
C GLU A 273 10.64 6.88 -7.85
N ARG A 274 10.45 8.15 -8.21
CA ARG A 274 10.73 8.64 -9.57
C ARG A 274 12.22 8.74 -9.84
N LEU A 275 13.01 9.15 -8.84
CA LEU A 275 14.48 9.16 -8.92
C LEU A 275 15.01 7.74 -9.12
N ALA A 276 14.55 6.76 -8.32
CA ALA A 276 14.92 5.36 -8.45
C ALA A 276 14.52 4.78 -9.82
N LEU A 277 13.32 5.14 -10.31
CA LEU A 277 12.85 4.71 -11.62
C LEU A 277 13.68 5.30 -12.76
N ALA A 278 13.97 6.59 -12.72
CA ALA A 278 14.81 7.26 -13.72
C ALA A 278 16.23 6.66 -13.75
N PHE A 279 16.83 6.42 -12.58
CA PHE A 279 18.10 5.70 -12.48
C PHE A 279 18.02 4.33 -13.17
N SER A 280 16.97 3.55 -12.88
CA SER A 280 16.78 2.22 -13.45
C SER A 280 16.69 2.26 -14.98
N LEU A 281 15.93 3.22 -15.52
CA LEU A 281 15.77 3.38 -16.97
C LEU A 281 17.06 3.75 -17.66
N VAL A 282 17.94 4.50 -16.99
CA VAL A 282 19.27 4.88 -17.51
C VAL A 282 20.25 3.70 -17.46
N ARG A 283 20.21 2.91 -16.40
CA ARG A 283 21.25 1.89 -16.10
C ARG A 283 20.92 0.49 -16.54
N THR A 284 19.68 0.20 -16.91
CA THR A 284 19.27 -1.14 -17.31
C THR A 284 18.85 -1.19 -18.80
N PRO A 285 19.15 -2.27 -19.52
CA PRO A 285 18.75 -2.44 -20.91
C PRO A 285 17.22 -2.34 -21.08
N SER A 286 16.78 -1.94 -22.28
CA SER A 286 15.37 -1.95 -22.65
C SER A 286 14.76 -3.35 -22.43
N GLY A 287 13.49 -3.40 -21.98
CA GLY A 287 12.79 -4.66 -21.69
C GLY A 287 13.14 -5.33 -20.35
N THR A 288 14.19 -4.89 -19.64
CA THR A 288 14.50 -5.44 -18.31
C THR A 288 13.45 -4.99 -17.28
N PRO A 289 12.81 -5.89 -16.51
CA PRO A 289 11.91 -5.50 -15.44
C PRO A 289 12.59 -4.63 -14.39
N ILE A 290 11.88 -3.62 -13.88
CA ILE A 290 12.38 -2.71 -12.84
C ILE A 290 11.72 -3.06 -11.51
N ARG A 291 12.52 -3.18 -10.45
CA ARG A 291 12.03 -3.42 -9.09
C ARG A 291 12.52 -2.35 -8.14
N ILE A 292 11.57 -1.66 -7.50
CA ILE A 292 11.83 -0.58 -6.55
C ILE A 292 11.20 -0.95 -5.22
N ILE A 293 11.90 -0.71 -4.13
CA ILE A 293 11.37 -0.87 -2.78
C ILE A 293 11.29 0.51 -2.13
N LYS A 294 10.22 0.76 -1.38
CA LYS A 294 9.95 2.03 -0.72
C LYS A 294 9.51 1.82 0.73
N ASN A 295 10.03 2.63 1.64
CA ASN A 295 9.69 2.56 3.07
C ASN A 295 8.36 3.25 3.43
N LEU A 296 7.73 3.99 2.54
CA LEU A 296 6.43 4.63 2.71
C LEU A 296 5.47 4.18 1.62
N ARG A 297 4.17 4.37 1.85
CA ARG A 297 3.14 4.15 0.82
C ARG A 297 3.41 5.04 -0.40
N ILE A 298 3.27 4.48 -1.60
CA ILE A 298 3.33 5.26 -2.84
C ILE A 298 2.20 6.29 -2.87
N CYS A 299 2.47 7.52 -3.30
CA CYS A 299 1.44 8.54 -3.42
C CYS A 299 0.61 8.36 -4.69
N LEU A 300 -0.62 8.91 -4.71
CA LEU A 300 -1.55 8.83 -5.83
C LEU A 300 -0.91 9.30 -7.15
N ASP A 301 -0.15 10.39 -7.08
CA ASP A 301 0.46 10.97 -8.26
C ASP A 301 1.61 10.12 -8.82
N CYS A 302 2.50 9.60 -7.95
CA CYS A 302 3.54 8.67 -8.40
C CYS A 302 2.94 7.38 -8.96
N HIS A 303 1.89 6.86 -8.34
CA HIS A 303 1.18 5.71 -8.87
C HIS A 303 0.61 5.99 -10.28
N ALA A 304 -0.05 7.12 -10.46
CA ALA A 304 -0.62 7.51 -11.75
C ALA A 304 0.45 7.69 -12.83
N VAL A 305 1.54 8.44 -12.54
CA VAL A 305 2.59 8.69 -13.53
C VAL A 305 3.36 7.42 -13.90
N ILE A 306 3.56 6.49 -12.95
CA ILE A 306 4.27 5.24 -13.23
C ILE A 306 3.47 4.35 -14.19
N LYS A 307 2.14 4.39 -14.17
CA LYS A 307 1.30 3.76 -15.19
C LYS A 307 1.63 4.31 -16.58
N PHE A 308 1.71 5.65 -16.74
CA PHE A 308 2.13 6.25 -18.00
C PHE A 308 3.54 5.82 -18.39
N ILE A 309 4.48 5.82 -17.44
CA ILE A 309 5.88 5.43 -17.70
C ILE A 309 5.96 3.97 -18.14
N SER A 310 5.26 3.02 -17.49
CA SER A 310 5.26 1.62 -17.87
C SER A 310 4.82 1.43 -19.34
N LYS A 311 3.76 2.13 -19.75
CA LYS A 311 3.25 2.12 -21.12
C LYS A 311 4.22 2.76 -22.10
N GLN A 312 4.77 3.95 -21.77
CA GLN A 312 5.66 4.70 -22.68
C GLN A 312 7.02 4.02 -22.87
N THR A 313 7.49 3.29 -21.88
CA THR A 313 8.79 2.61 -21.90
C THR A 313 8.69 1.12 -22.22
N GLN A 314 7.46 0.57 -22.28
CA GLN A 314 7.19 -0.86 -22.42
C GLN A 314 7.98 -1.69 -21.40
N ARG A 315 8.01 -1.22 -20.15
CA ARG A 315 8.75 -1.85 -19.06
C ARG A 315 7.78 -2.33 -17.99
N ASP A 316 7.98 -3.54 -17.52
CA ASP A 316 7.36 -4.04 -16.32
C ASP A 316 8.02 -3.37 -15.11
N ILE A 317 7.25 -2.68 -14.30
CA ILE A 317 7.72 -1.97 -13.12
C ILE A 317 7.01 -2.54 -11.90
N VAL A 318 7.78 -3.03 -10.95
CA VAL A 318 7.27 -3.54 -9.68
C VAL A 318 7.73 -2.62 -8.55
N ILE A 319 6.79 -2.04 -7.82
CA ILE A 319 7.10 -1.25 -6.63
C ILE A 319 6.53 -1.97 -5.41
N ARG A 320 7.40 -2.28 -4.45
CA ARG A 320 6.99 -2.73 -3.13
C ARG A 320 7.01 -1.55 -2.18
N ASP A 321 5.85 -1.17 -1.70
CA ASP A 321 5.71 -0.21 -0.61
C ASP A 321 5.46 -0.92 0.75
N VAL A 322 5.20 -0.17 1.82
CA VAL A 322 4.97 -0.75 3.16
C VAL A 322 3.73 -1.65 3.24
N ASN A 323 2.78 -1.50 2.33
CA ASN A 323 1.50 -2.20 2.38
C ASN A 323 1.44 -3.36 1.39
N ARG A 324 2.01 -3.21 0.19
CA ARG A 324 1.86 -4.18 -0.89
C ARG A 324 2.85 -4.01 -2.02
N PHE A 325 2.73 -4.89 -3.01
CA PHE A 325 3.34 -4.73 -4.33
C PHE A 325 2.37 -4.05 -5.30
N HIS A 326 2.91 -3.22 -6.16
CA HIS A 326 2.26 -2.61 -7.31
C HIS A 326 2.98 -3.11 -8.57
N HIS A 327 2.29 -3.89 -9.40
CA HIS A 327 2.81 -4.36 -10.68
C HIS A 327 2.23 -3.48 -11.79
N PHE A 328 3.09 -2.69 -12.41
CA PHE A 328 2.72 -1.82 -13.53
C PHE A 328 3.18 -2.46 -14.83
N GLU A 329 2.23 -2.78 -15.70
CA GLU A 329 2.43 -3.38 -17.00
C GLU A 329 1.49 -2.70 -17.99
N ASP A 330 2.00 -2.22 -19.13
CA ASP A 330 1.25 -1.55 -20.20
C ASP A 330 0.22 -0.50 -19.73
N GLY A 331 0.60 0.32 -18.76
CA GLY A 331 -0.25 1.40 -18.25
C GLY A 331 -1.30 0.99 -17.22
N ILE A 332 -1.30 -0.26 -16.80
CA ILE A 332 -2.23 -0.81 -15.81
C ILE A 332 -1.45 -1.17 -14.55
N CYS A 333 -2.09 -1.07 -13.39
CA CYS A 333 -1.55 -1.59 -12.13
C CYS A 333 -2.37 -2.76 -11.61
N SER A 334 -1.71 -3.78 -11.06
CA SER A 334 -2.36 -4.96 -10.45
C SER A 334 -3.38 -4.60 -9.35
N CYS A 335 -3.22 -3.47 -8.68
CA CYS A 335 -4.13 -3.02 -7.62
C CYS A 335 -5.47 -2.48 -8.15
N GLY A 336 -5.65 -2.33 -9.49
CA GLY A 336 -6.87 -1.76 -10.08
C GLY A 336 -7.16 -0.32 -9.65
N ASP A 337 -6.12 0.44 -9.29
CA ASP A 337 -6.19 1.80 -8.75
C ASP A 337 -6.93 1.88 -7.39
N TYR A 338 -7.04 0.76 -6.68
CA TYR A 338 -7.71 0.67 -5.39
C TYR A 338 -6.72 0.20 -4.29
N TRP A 339 -6.12 1.15 -3.54
CA TRP A 339 -5.14 0.82 -2.49
C TRP A 339 -5.15 1.75 -1.28
#